data_29e2a81b90711ef814d6bfd894b68fc0
#
_entry.id   29e2a81b90711ef814d6bfd894b68fc0
#
_cell.length_a   1.000
_cell.length_b   1.000
_cell.length_c   1.000
_cell.angle_alpha   90.00
_cell.angle_beta   90.00
_cell.angle_gamma   90.00
#
_symmetry.space_group_name_H-M   'P 1'
#
loop_
_entity.id
_entity.type
_entity.pdbx_description
1 polymer ?
#
loop_
_entity_poly.entity_id
_entity_poly.type
_entity_poly.pdbx_seq_one_letter_code
_entity_poly.pdbx_strand_id
1 'polypeptide(L)'
;MNGPKTISLPLDGGLFNFRVAGVAIWNDKILLHKTPSDNFWSLPGGRVDMFEFTRDTLLREMMEETGIAAKVTDLMWVVENFFAYDRRQYHEVGFYYRMILPELESQEDFSAVEADTDLLFHWHPIDKLHEIMVYPDFITADMIRNFESTRHISLSFKDLHII
;
A
#
# COMPACT_ATOMS: atom_id res chain seq x y z
N MET A 1 19.33 -22.98 4.07
CA MET A 1 19.51 -21.92 3.06
C MET A 1 18.41 -20.89 3.26
N ASN A 2 18.77 -19.71 3.70
CA ASN A 2 17.78 -18.61 3.80
C ASN A 2 17.90 -17.74 2.54
N GLY A 3 17.27 -18.19 1.45
CA GLY A 3 17.07 -17.33 0.29
C GLY A 3 16.02 -16.25 0.58
N PRO A 4 15.82 -15.27 -0.32
CA PRO A 4 14.76 -14.28 -0.18
C PRO A 4 13.41 -14.98 -0.09
N LYS A 5 12.63 -14.64 0.93
CA LYS A 5 11.29 -15.18 1.13
C LYS A 5 10.24 -14.42 0.34
N THR A 6 10.52 -13.15 0.10
CA THR A 6 9.61 -12.19 -0.52
C THR A 6 9.37 -12.52 -1.99
N ILE A 7 8.12 -12.52 -2.41
CA ILE A 7 7.74 -12.75 -3.81
C ILE A 7 7.95 -11.45 -4.59
N SER A 8 9.20 -11.26 -5.02
CA SER A 8 9.64 -10.18 -5.88
C SER A 8 10.66 -10.76 -6.85
N LEU A 9 10.23 -11.01 -8.09
CA LEU A 9 10.97 -11.83 -9.05
C LEU A 9 11.48 -10.95 -10.20
N PRO A 10 12.82 -10.85 -10.37
CA PRO A 10 13.37 -10.25 -11.57
C PRO A 10 13.11 -11.18 -12.77
N LEU A 11 12.49 -10.62 -13.79
CA LEU A 11 12.21 -11.28 -15.07
C LEU A 11 12.79 -10.43 -16.20
N ASP A 12 12.90 -11.01 -17.39
CA ASP A 12 13.31 -10.26 -18.56
C ASP A 12 12.30 -9.15 -18.83
N GLY A 13 12.77 -7.89 -18.81
CA GLY A 13 11.96 -6.69 -19.01
C GLY A 13 11.41 -6.03 -17.73
N GLY A 14 11.58 -6.61 -16.55
CA GLY A 14 11.08 -5.97 -15.34
C GLY A 14 11.13 -6.78 -14.05
N LEU A 15 10.37 -6.34 -13.08
CA LEU A 15 10.24 -6.98 -11.79
C LEU A 15 8.77 -7.34 -11.53
N PHE A 16 8.50 -8.60 -11.25
CA PHE A 16 7.17 -9.02 -10.77
C PHE A 16 7.11 -8.89 -9.26
N ASN A 17 6.10 -8.20 -8.74
CA ASN A 17 5.81 -8.07 -7.32
C ASN A 17 4.44 -8.65 -6.97
N PHE A 18 4.39 -9.35 -5.84
CA PHE A 18 3.14 -9.65 -5.16
C PHE A 18 3.05 -8.84 -3.87
N ARG A 19 2.06 -7.93 -3.78
CA ARG A 19 1.95 -6.94 -2.72
C ARG A 19 0.60 -7.00 -2.00
N VAL A 20 0.60 -6.55 -0.75
CA VAL A 20 -0.62 -6.20 -0.01
C VAL A 20 -0.57 -4.74 0.42
N ALA A 21 -1.74 -4.14 0.58
CA ALA A 21 -1.88 -2.82 1.16
C ALA A 21 -3.14 -2.75 2.04
N GLY A 22 -3.12 -1.87 3.03
CA GLY A 22 -4.20 -1.65 3.95
C GLY A 22 -4.85 -0.28 3.82
N VAL A 23 -6.17 -0.28 3.76
CA VAL A 23 -7.01 0.93 3.76
C VAL A 23 -7.53 1.12 5.17
N ALA A 24 -6.89 1.97 5.95
CA ALA A 24 -7.34 2.37 7.28
C ALA A 24 -8.04 3.72 7.21
N ILE A 25 -9.27 3.77 7.70
CA ILE A 25 -10.09 4.98 7.70
C ILE A 25 -10.48 5.29 9.14
N TRP A 26 -10.23 6.52 9.56
CA TRP A 26 -10.65 7.04 10.84
C TRP A 26 -11.03 8.51 10.72
N ASN A 27 -12.22 8.87 11.21
CA ASN A 27 -12.73 10.24 11.24
C ASN A 27 -12.61 10.96 9.87
N ASP A 28 -13.11 10.33 8.80
CA ASP A 28 -13.05 10.80 7.41
C ASP A 28 -11.62 11.02 6.86
N LYS A 29 -10.63 10.41 7.48
CA LYS A 29 -9.24 10.42 7.03
C LYS A 29 -8.78 9.02 6.67
N ILE A 30 -7.86 8.94 5.73
CA ILE A 30 -7.17 7.70 5.34
C ILE A 30 -5.71 7.76 5.76
N LEU A 31 -5.19 6.64 6.25
CA LEU A 31 -3.78 6.54 6.59
C LEU A 31 -2.95 6.31 5.33
N LEU A 32 -1.98 7.17 5.11
CA LEU A 32 -1.01 7.10 4.02
C LEU A 32 0.40 7.07 4.60
N HIS A 33 1.34 6.54 3.83
CA HIS A 33 2.76 6.61 4.16
C HIS A 33 3.62 6.95 2.93
N LYS A 34 4.84 7.38 3.19
CA LYS A 34 5.88 7.56 2.17
C LYS A 34 7.26 7.54 2.80
N THR A 35 8.29 7.34 2.00
CA THR A 35 9.66 7.68 2.40
C THR A 35 9.91 9.18 2.24
N PRO A 36 10.88 9.78 2.95
CA PRO A 36 11.19 11.20 2.80
C PRO A 36 11.63 11.61 1.38
N SER A 37 12.16 10.67 0.62
CA SER A 37 12.61 10.89 -0.76
C SER A 37 11.49 10.82 -1.81
N ASP A 38 10.35 10.22 -1.46
CA ASP A 38 9.21 10.12 -2.38
C ASP A 38 8.43 11.43 -2.43
N ASN A 39 7.99 11.79 -3.62
CA ASN A 39 7.10 12.92 -3.86
C ASN A 39 5.62 12.52 -3.93
N PHE A 40 5.30 11.26 -3.64
CA PHE A 40 3.97 10.70 -3.61
C PHE A 40 3.71 9.92 -2.32
N TRP A 41 2.44 9.71 -2.01
CA TRP A 41 1.96 8.90 -0.91
C TRP A 41 1.44 7.55 -1.42
N SER A 42 1.48 6.55 -0.58
CA SER A 42 0.89 5.23 -0.84
C SER A 42 0.17 4.70 0.39
N LEU A 43 -0.59 3.62 0.20
CA LEU A 43 -1.20 2.90 1.32
C LEU A 43 -0.13 2.05 2.02
N PRO A 44 -0.15 1.99 3.37
CA PRO A 44 0.72 1.10 4.13
C PRO A 44 0.55 -0.35 3.70
N GLY A 45 1.63 -1.09 3.70
CA GLY A 45 1.65 -2.50 3.33
C GLY A 45 3.03 -2.94 2.88
N GLY A 46 3.12 -4.10 2.26
CA GLY A 46 4.39 -4.64 1.84
C GLY A 46 4.25 -5.81 0.87
N ARG A 47 5.34 -6.51 0.66
CA ARG A 47 5.42 -7.66 -0.26
C ARG A 47 5.07 -8.95 0.47
N VAL A 48 4.38 -9.83 -0.24
CA VAL A 48 4.01 -11.14 0.27
C VAL A 48 5.23 -12.05 0.29
N ASP A 49 5.42 -12.76 1.38
CA ASP A 49 6.42 -13.82 1.48
C ASP A 49 5.90 -15.15 0.91
N MET A 50 6.81 -16.00 0.47
CA MET A 50 6.46 -17.32 -0.02
C MET A 50 5.72 -18.13 1.06
N PHE A 51 4.59 -18.72 0.72
CA PHE A 51 3.71 -19.49 1.61
C PHE A 51 3.01 -18.67 2.70
N GLU A 52 2.99 -17.35 2.59
CA GLU A 52 2.25 -16.47 3.47
C GLU A 52 0.92 -16.05 2.81
N PHE A 53 -0.17 -16.08 3.55
CA PHE A 53 -1.43 -15.53 3.05
C PHE A 53 -1.37 -14.00 3.05
N THR A 54 -1.99 -13.38 2.06
CA THR A 54 -1.96 -11.91 1.90
C THR A 54 -2.50 -11.15 3.12
N ARG A 55 -3.49 -11.70 3.80
CA ARG A 55 -4.02 -11.13 5.05
C ARG A 55 -2.97 -11.15 6.17
N ASP A 56 -2.23 -12.26 6.30
CA ASP A 56 -1.19 -12.43 7.31
C ASP A 56 0.01 -11.54 7.00
N THR A 57 0.34 -11.37 5.71
CA THR A 57 1.34 -10.40 5.27
C THR A 57 1.00 -8.99 5.76
N LEU A 58 -0.24 -8.55 5.57
CA LEU A 58 -0.63 -7.20 6.02
C LEU A 58 -0.52 -7.03 7.53
N LEU A 59 -0.89 -8.06 8.30
CA LEU A 59 -0.74 -8.06 9.76
C LEU A 59 0.74 -7.95 10.17
N ARG A 60 1.62 -8.72 9.51
CA ARG A 60 3.06 -8.70 9.75
C ARG A 60 3.67 -7.33 9.40
N GLU A 61 3.38 -6.81 8.21
CA GLU A 61 3.90 -5.51 7.75
C GLU A 61 3.48 -4.38 8.71
N MET A 62 2.22 -4.34 9.14
CA MET A 62 1.77 -3.31 10.09
C MET A 62 2.49 -3.43 11.43
N MET A 63 2.73 -4.64 11.93
CA MET A 63 3.49 -4.85 13.14
C MET A 63 4.95 -4.41 12.98
N GLU A 64 5.59 -4.74 11.85
CA GLU A 64 6.97 -4.36 11.56
C GLU A 64 7.12 -2.84 11.39
N GLU A 65 6.21 -2.19 10.64
CA GLU A 65 6.28 -0.76 10.35
C GLU A 65 5.83 0.13 11.51
N THR A 66 4.81 -0.27 12.24
CA THR A 66 4.17 0.59 13.26
C THR A 66 4.27 0.07 14.68
N GLY A 67 4.59 -1.19 14.88
CA GLY A 67 4.52 -1.87 16.17
C GLY A 67 3.11 -2.16 16.66
N ILE A 68 2.10 -1.99 15.80
CA ILE A 68 0.68 -2.07 16.15
C ILE A 68 0.00 -3.24 15.44
N ALA A 69 -0.80 -3.98 16.21
CA ALA A 69 -1.60 -5.06 15.67
C ALA A 69 -2.81 -4.49 14.90
N ALA A 70 -2.82 -4.69 13.59
CA ALA A 70 -3.96 -4.36 12.75
C ALA A 70 -5.07 -5.40 12.88
N LYS A 71 -6.31 -4.98 12.62
CA LYS A 71 -7.44 -5.86 12.37
C LYS A 71 -7.83 -5.75 10.91
N VAL A 72 -7.63 -6.81 10.14
CA VAL A 72 -7.92 -6.87 8.70
C VAL A 72 -9.33 -7.42 8.50
N THR A 73 -10.15 -6.72 7.72
CA THR A 73 -11.55 -7.10 7.45
C THR A 73 -11.78 -7.47 5.99
N ASP A 74 -12.26 -6.59 5.15
CA ASP A 74 -12.69 -6.90 3.79
C ASP A 74 -11.56 -6.79 2.77
N LEU A 75 -11.51 -7.70 1.81
CA LEU A 75 -10.74 -7.51 0.59
C LEU A 75 -11.49 -6.50 -0.29
N MET A 76 -10.92 -5.31 -0.46
CA MET A 76 -11.55 -4.24 -1.23
C MET A 76 -11.22 -4.36 -2.71
N TRP A 77 -9.93 -4.48 -3.04
CA TRP A 77 -9.48 -4.51 -4.43
C TRP A 77 -8.40 -5.55 -4.67
N VAL A 78 -8.46 -6.18 -5.83
CA VAL A 78 -7.36 -6.93 -6.44
C VAL A 78 -6.90 -6.11 -7.64
N VAL A 79 -5.64 -5.72 -7.65
CA VAL A 79 -5.10 -4.76 -8.61
C VAL A 79 -3.96 -5.39 -9.40
N GLU A 80 -4.09 -5.38 -10.71
CA GLU A 80 -2.97 -5.58 -11.63
C GLU A 80 -2.43 -4.21 -12.03
N ASN A 81 -1.15 -3.98 -11.79
CA ASN A 81 -0.55 -2.67 -11.99
C ASN A 81 0.80 -2.77 -12.70
N PHE A 82 0.93 -2.06 -13.81
CA PHE A 82 2.17 -1.92 -14.55
C PHE A 82 2.68 -0.50 -14.37
N PHE A 83 3.88 -0.35 -13.81
CA PHE A 83 4.44 0.96 -13.56
C PHE A 83 5.97 0.97 -13.64
N ALA A 84 6.54 2.16 -13.69
CA ALA A 84 7.97 2.38 -13.57
C ALA A 84 8.27 3.15 -12.28
N TYR A 85 9.24 2.67 -11.53
CA TYR A 85 9.74 3.32 -10.33
C TYR A 85 11.23 3.06 -10.18
N ASP A 86 11.99 4.06 -9.78
CA ASP A 86 13.45 3.98 -9.61
C ASP A 86 14.16 3.26 -10.79
N ARG A 87 13.85 3.70 -12.02
CA ARG A 87 14.41 3.18 -13.28
C ARG A 87 14.12 1.70 -13.58
N ARG A 88 13.14 1.10 -12.89
CA ARG A 88 12.70 -0.27 -13.14
C ARG A 88 11.24 -0.28 -13.56
N GLN A 89 10.91 -1.24 -14.39
CA GLN A 89 9.52 -1.55 -14.72
C GLN A 89 8.99 -2.61 -13.78
N TYR A 90 7.74 -2.45 -13.36
CA TYR A 90 7.08 -3.35 -12.44
C TYR A 90 5.80 -3.92 -13.05
N HIS A 91 5.60 -5.20 -12.84
CA HIS A 91 4.33 -5.87 -12.98
C HIS A 91 3.92 -6.33 -11.60
N GLU A 92 2.93 -5.68 -11.03
CA GLU A 92 2.51 -5.91 -9.65
C GLU A 92 1.09 -6.46 -9.60
N VAL A 93 0.87 -7.47 -8.75
CA VAL A 93 -0.45 -7.89 -8.30
C VAL A 93 -0.57 -7.49 -6.84
N GLY A 94 -1.55 -6.66 -6.53
CA GLY A 94 -1.79 -6.13 -5.20
C GLY A 94 -3.15 -6.53 -4.63
N PHE A 95 -3.17 -6.95 -3.37
CA PHE A 95 -4.39 -7.20 -2.61
C PHE A 95 -4.56 -6.08 -1.59
N TYR A 96 -5.67 -5.36 -1.68
CA TYR A 96 -5.97 -4.18 -0.87
C TYR A 96 -7.10 -4.49 0.10
N TYR A 97 -6.78 -4.48 1.38
CA TYR A 97 -7.73 -4.81 2.44
C TYR A 97 -8.15 -3.58 3.23
N ARG A 98 -9.39 -3.57 3.68
CA ARG A 98 -9.79 -2.69 4.78
C ARG A 98 -9.14 -3.17 6.07
N MET A 99 -8.59 -2.23 6.84
CA MET A 99 -7.99 -2.53 8.13
C MET A 99 -8.36 -1.48 9.17
N ILE A 100 -8.30 -1.88 10.43
CA ILE A 100 -8.49 -1.02 11.59
C ILE A 100 -7.20 -1.05 12.40
N LEU A 101 -6.74 0.11 12.82
CA LEU A 101 -5.55 0.33 13.64
C LEU A 101 -5.95 1.12 14.90
N PRO A 102 -6.63 0.49 15.88
CA PRO A 102 -7.27 1.21 16.99
C PRO A 102 -6.33 2.10 17.79
N GLU A 103 -5.08 1.68 17.94
CA GLU A 103 -4.07 2.43 18.69
C GLU A 103 -3.54 3.65 17.93
N LEU A 104 -3.76 3.73 16.61
CA LEU A 104 -3.40 4.89 15.77
C LEU A 104 -4.55 5.87 15.54
N GLU A 105 -5.78 5.49 15.82
CA GLU A 105 -6.97 6.30 15.53
C GLU A 105 -7.04 7.65 16.25
N SER A 106 -6.25 7.84 17.30
CA SER A 106 -6.18 9.12 18.04
C SER A 106 -4.86 9.85 17.86
N GLN A 107 -3.96 9.33 17.05
CA GLN A 107 -2.63 9.89 16.87
C GLN A 107 -2.59 10.86 15.69
N GLU A 108 -1.75 11.88 15.83
CA GLU A 108 -1.34 12.74 14.74
C GLU A 108 -0.36 12.01 13.81
N ASP A 109 0.16 12.70 12.83
CA ASP A 109 1.19 12.19 11.96
C ASP A 109 2.40 11.68 12.76
N PHE A 110 2.96 10.58 12.34
CA PHE A 110 4.09 9.96 13.02
C PHE A 110 5.10 9.41 12.01
N SER A 111 6.28 9.10 12.49
CA SER A 111 7.32 8.43 11.70
C SER A 111 7.70 7.10 12.32
N ALA A 112 8.10 6.17 11.47
CA ALA A 112 8.63 4.87 11.85
C ALA A 112 9.87 4.55 11.01
N VAL A 113 10.62 3.53 11.41
CA VAL A 113 11.82 3.08 10.67
C VAL A 113 11.59 1.64 10.22
N GLU A 114 11.70 1.39 8.93
CA GLU A 114 11.70 0.07 8.33
C GLU A 114 13.00 -0.16 7.58
N ALA A 115 13.73 -1.23 7.93
CA ALA A 115 14.98 -1.62 7.27
C ALA A 115 15.95 -0.45 7.03
N ASP A 116 16.19 0.38 8.05
CA ASP A 116 17.00 1.60 8.03
C ASP A 116 16.44 2.74 7.15
N THR A 117 15.18 2.64 6.72
CA THR A 117 14.49 3.69 5.97
C THR A 117 13.41 4.33 6.83
N ASP A 118 13.42 5.65 6.92
CA ASP A 118 12.35 6.40 7.58
C ASP A 118 11.05 6.29 6.79
N LEU A 119 9.95 6.03 7.49
CA LEU A 119 8.59 6.08 6.94
C LEU A 119 7.82 7.20 7.62
N LEU A 120 7.21 8.05 6.82
CA LEU A 120 6.31 9.12 7.28
C LEU A 120 4.87 8.65 7.11
N PHE A 121 4.10 8.65 8.21
CA PHE A 121 2.69 8.29 8.23
C PHE A 121 1.83 9.54 8.43
N HIS A 122 0.75 9.63 7.69
CA HIS A 122 -0.13 10.80 7.68
C HIS A 122 -1.59 10.37 7.55
N TRP A 123 -2.45 10.88 8.43
CA TRP A 123 -3.90 10.80 8.31
C TRP A 123 -4.42 11.92 7.42
N HIS A 124 -4.69 11.61 6.15
CA HIS A 124 -5.12 12.58 5.14
C HIS A 124 -6.64 12.60 4.98
N PRO A 125 -7.29 13.79 4.95
CA PRO A 125 -8.72 13.87 4.69
C PRO A 125 -9.08 13.24 3.34
N ILE A 126 -10.06 12.33 3.34
CA ILE A 126 -10.47 11.60 2.12
C ILE A 126 -10.92 12.55 1.02
N ASP A 127 -11.67 13.61 1.37
CA ASP A 127 -12.15 14.60 0.39
C ASP A 127 -11.03 15.43 -0.25
N LYS A 128 -9.84 15.44 0.35
CA LYS A 128 -8.66 16.18 -0.13
C LYS A 128 -7.62 15.30 -0.80
N LEU A 129 -7.93 14.03 -1.08
CA LEU A 129 -6.99 13.14 -1.78
C LEU A 129 -6.57 13.68 -3.14
N HIS A 130 -7.42 14.46 -3.81
CA HIS A 130 -7.10 15.11 -5.08
C HIS A 130 -6.06 16.25 -4.98
N GLU A 131 -5.74 16.71 -3.79
CA GLU A 131 -4.75 17.77 -3.54
C GLU A 131 -3.32 17.22 -3.44
N ILE A 132 -3.16 15.91 -3.30
CA ILE A 132 -1.87 15.24 -3.16
C ILE A 132 -1.70 14.13 -4.21
N MET A 133 -0.45 13.75 -4.46
CA MET A 133 -0.14 12.61 -5.33
C MET A 133 -0.20 11.32 -4.53
N VAL A 134 -1.12 10.43 -4.89
CA VAL A 134 -1.27 9.09 -4.28
C VAL A 134 -1.09 8.02 -5.36
N TYR A 135 -0.32 6.99 -5.07
CA TYR A 135 -0.15 5.83 -5.95
C TYR A 135 -0.59 4.53 -5.26
N PRO A 136 -1.22 3.64 -6.02
CA PRO A 136 -1.72 3.83 -7.39
C PRO A 136 -2.82 4.91 -7.47
N ASP A 137 -2.92 5.59 -8.61
CA ASP A 137 -3.77 6.77 -8.82
C ASP A 137 -5.29 6.48 -8.84
N PHE A 138 -5.69 5.20 -8.88
CA PHE A 138 -7.10 4.81 -8.74
C PHE A 138 -7.63 5.06 -7.30
N ILE A 139 -6.75 5.29 -6.33
CA ILE A 139 -7.13 5.54 -4.94
C ILE A 139 -7.69 6.95 -4.82
N THR A 140 -9.01 7.04 -4.91
CA THR A 140 -9.77 8.30 -4.85
C THR A 140 -10.82 8.25 -3.76
N ALA A 141 -11.36 9.40 -3.38
CA ALA A 141 -12.46 9.49 -2.42
C ALA A 141 -13.66 8.65 -2.87
N ASP A 142 -13.98 8.67 -4.15
CA ASP A 142 -15.08 7.88 -4.72
C ASP A 142 -14.86 6.37 -4.56
N MET A 143 -13.67 5.88 -4.90
CA MET A 143 -13.32 4.47 -4.77
C MET A 143 -13.38 3.97 -3.33
N ILE A 144 -13.01 4.84 -2.36
CA ILE A 144 -13.01 4.51 -0.94
C ILE A 144 -14.43 4.50 -0.38
N ARG A 145 -15.24 5.50 -0.71
CA ARG A 145 -16.59 5.69 -0.15
C ARG A 145 -17.64 4.76 -0.75
N ASN A 146 -17.49 4.45 -2.05
CA ASN A 146 -18.42 3.62 -2.78
C ASN A 146 -18.01 2.13 -2.84
N PHE A 147 -17.27 1.68 -1.83
CA PHE A 147 -16.97 0.26 -1.71
C PHE A 147 -18.20 -0.53 -1.27
N GLU A 148 -18.67 -1.42 -2.12
CA GLU A 148 -19.78 -2.33 -1.86
C GLU A 148 -19.33 -3.80 -1.85
N SER A 149 -18.41 -4.15 -2.72
CA SER A 149 -17.87 -5.50 -2.87
C SER A 149 -16.48 -5.47 -3.49
N THR A 150 -15.75 -6.57 -3.35
CA THR A 150 -14.42 -6.72 -3.95
C THR A 150 -14.43 -6.42 -5.45
N ARG A 151 -13.53 -5.56 -5.90
CA ARG A 151 -13.36 -5.19 -7.32
C ARG A 151 -12.00 -5.58 -7.83
N HIS A 152 -11.95 -6.01 -9.08
CA HIS A 152 -10.71 -6.19 -9.83
C HIS A 152 -10.41 -4.91 -10.64
N ILE A 153 -9.18 -4.43 -10.57
CA ILE A 153 -8.72 -3.19 -11.20
C ILE A 153 -7.46 -3.50 -12.00
N SER A 154 -7.42 -3.02 -13.24
CA SER A 154 -6.25 -3.13 -14.11
C SER A 154 -5.73 -1.76 -14.48
N LEU A 155 -4.46 -1.51 -14.19
CA LEU A 155 -3.76 -0.26 -14.46
C LEU A 155 -2.63 -0.53 -15.44
N SER A 156 -2.49 0.27 -16.47
CA SER A 156 -1.45 0.13 -17.50
C SER A 156 -0.50 1.33 -17.52
N PHE A 157 0.64 1.17 -18.19
CA PHE A 157 1.70 2.18 -18.32
C PHE A 157 1.25 3.54 -18.88
N LYS A 158 0.04 3.69 -19.38
CA LYS A 158 -0.42 4.93 -20.03
C LYS A 158 -0.41 6.14 -19.09
N ASP A 159 -0.50 5.91 -17.79
CA ASP A 159 -0.70 6.95 -16.79
C ASP A 159 0.50 7.16 -15.87
N LEU A 160 1.60 6.45 -16.15
CA LEU A 160 2.82 6.57 -15.39
C LEU A 160 3.72 7.65 -15.98
N HIS A 161 3.63 8.85 -15.45
CA HIS A 161 4.70 9.79 -15.59
C HIS A 161 5.93 9.23 -14.87
N ILE A 162 7.02 9.09 -15.62
CA ILE A 162 8.33 8.74 -15.05
C ILE A 162 8.64 9.81 -14.00
N ILE A 163 8.62 9.40 -12.76
CA ILE A 163 8.99 10.23 -11.62
C ILE A 163 10.50 10.19 -11.49
#